data_9d42b082490729bdde6afd5385453e91
#
_entry.id   9d42b082490729bdde6afd5385453e91
#
_cell.length_a   1.000
_cell.length_b   1.000
_cell.length_c   1.000
_cell.angle_alpha   90.00
_cell.angle_beta   90.00
_cell.angle_gamma   90.00
#
_symmetry.space_group_name_H-M   'P 1'
#
loop_
_entity.id
_entity.type
_entity.pdbx_description
1 polymer ?
#
loop_
_entity_poly.entity_id
_entity_poly.type
_entity_poly.pdbx_seq_one_letter_code
_entity_poly.pdbx_strand_id
1 'polypeptide(L)' 'MTRKNYITAADIISSRLGDAPGDDARKAIEQVAGDLADMFRRDNAAFSFTRFYDACGMAVPSHHAGRR' A
#
# COMPACT_ATOMS: atom_id res chain seq x y z
N MET A 1 -9.10 -5.37 -11.77
CA MET A 1 -9.54 -5.34 -10.37
C MET A 1 -10.46 -4.18 -10.12
N THR A 2 -11.41 -4.33 -9.21
CA THR A 2 -12.34 -3.26 -8.88
C THR A 2 -11.78 -2.43 -7.72
N ARG A 3 -12.35 -1.24 -7.52
CA ARG A 3 -12.02 -0.40 -6.37
C ARG A 3 -12.19 -1.17 -5.05
N LYS A 4 -13.21 -1.99 -4.98
CA LYS A 4 -13.50 -2.78 -3.78
C LYS A 4 -12.33 -3.69 -3.41
N ASN A 5 -11.67 -4.27 -4.40
CA ASN A 5 -10.50 -5.12 -4.15
C ASN A 5 -9.33 -4.32 -3.60
N TYR A 6 -9.13 -3.11 -4.09
CA TYR A 6 -8.07 -2.24 -3.56
C TYR A 6 -8.32 -1.88 -2.10
N ILE A 7 -9.56 -1.56 -1.77
CA ILE A 7 -9.95 -1.22 -0.40
C ILE A 7 -9.75 -2.43 0.51
N THR A 8 -10.16 -3.61 0.07
CA THR A 8 -9.98 -4.83 0.85
C THR A 8 -8.51 -5.12 1.10
N ALA A 9 -7.67 -4.96 0.07
CA ALA A 9 -6.23 -5.15 0.22
C ALA A 9 -5.65 -4.16 1.22
N ALA A 10 -6.06 -2.90 1.16
CA ALA A 10 -5.60 -1.88 2.08
C ALA A 10 -6.02 -2.18 3.52
N ASP A 11 -7.23 -2.69 3.72
CA ASP A 11 -7.71 -3.09 5.04
C ASP A 11 -6.87 -4.21 5.64
N ILE A 12 -6.52 -5.20 4.81
CA ILE A 12 -5.66 -6.30 5.25
C ILE A 12 -4.30 -5.78 5.70
N ILE A 13 -3.71 -4.91 4.89
CA ILE A 13 -2.40 -4.33 5.19
C ILE A 13 -2.46 -3.50 6.47
N SER A 14 -3.48 -2.66 6.61
CA SER A 14 -3.66 -1.84 7.80
C SER A 14 -3.76 -2.70 9.05
N SER A 15 -4.50 -3.80 8.98
CA SER A 15 -4.64 -4.74 10.08
C SER A 15 -3.30 -5.35 10.46
N ARG A 16 -2.53 -5.77 9.47
CA ARG A 16 -1.22 -6.38 9.71
C ARG A 16 -0.23 -5.38 10.31
N LEU A 17 -0.27 -4.14 9.84
CA LEU A 17 0.59 -3.09 10.40
C LEU A 17 0.27 -2.83 11.87
N GLY A 18 -1.01 -2.84 12.22
CA GLY A 18 -1.43 -2.68 13.61
C GLY A 18 -0.95 -3.79 14.53
N ASP A 19 -0.78 -4.98 14.00
CA ASP A 19 -0.33 -6.15 14.76
C ASP A 19 1.17 -6.38 14.68
N ALA A 20 1.90 -5.59 13.91
CA ALA A 20 3.33 -5.81 13.71
C ALA A 20 4.10 -5.66 15.03
N PRO A 21 4.92 -6.67 15.39
CA PRO A 21 5.59 -6.66 16.70
C PRO A 21 6.80 -5.72 16.77
N GLY A 22 7.26 -5.18 15.66
CA GLY A 22 8.41 -4.29 15.67
C GLY A 22 8.65 -3.70 14.28
N ASP A 23 9.70 -2.88 14.18
CA ASP A 23 10.02 -2.14 12.97
C ASP A 23 10.33 -3.03 11.78
N ASP A 24 11.03 -4.14 12.01
CA ASP A 24 11.38 -5.06 10.91
C ASP A 24 10.14 -5.68 10.29
N ALA A 25 9.21 -6.12 11.12
CA ALA A 25 7.96 -6.68 10.63
C ALA A 25 7.15 -5.61 9.90
N ARG A 26 7.12 -4.41 10.44
CA ARG A 26 6.42 -3.29 9.84
C ARG A 26 6.99 -2.96 8.46
N LYS A 27 8.32 -2.90 8.35
CA LYS A 27 8.98 -2.64 7.07
C LYS A 27 8.67 -3.71 6.04
N ALA A 28 8.65 -4.97 6.45
CA ALA A 28 8.32 -6.06 5.55
C ALA A 28 6.91 -5.92 4.99
N ILE A 29 5.96 -5.56 5.86
CA ILE A 29 4.58 -5.35 5.44
C ILE A 29 4.48 -4.15 4.49
N GLU A 30 5.21 -3.08 4.79
CA GLU A 30 5.23 -1.90 3.93
C GLU A 30 5.79 -2.22 2.55
N GLN A 31 6.80 -3.09 2.47
CA GLN A 31 7.33 -3.50 1.18
C GLN A 31 6.30 -4.30 0.38
N VAL A 32 5.59 -5.19 1.04
CA VAL A 32 4.51 -5.95 0.38
C VAL A 32 3.44 -4.99 -0.15
N ALA A 33 3.09 -3.99 0.65
CA ALA A 33 2.11 -2.98 0.24
C ALA A 33 2.58 -2.23 -1.01
N GLY A 34 3.87 -1.87 -1.05
CA GLY A 34 4.45 -1.20 -2.20
C GLY A 34 4.41 -2.06 -3.46
N ASP A 35 4.74 -3.33 -3.31
CA ASP A 35 4.70 -4.27 -4.44
C ASP A 35 3.27 -4.46 -4.96
N LEU A 36 2.30 -4.55 -4.06
CA LEU A 36 0.90 -4.63 -4.44
C LEU A 36 0.44 -3.35 -5.14
N ALA A 37 0.86 -2.21 -4.65
CA ALA A 37 0.51 -0.92 -5.26
C ALA A 37 1.03 -0.84 -6.70
N ASP A 38 2.27 -1.30 -6.92
CA ASP A 38 2.85 -1.34 -8.26
C ASP A 38 2.05 -2.26 -9.18
N MET A 39 1.66 -3.41 -8.68
CA MET A 39 0.85 -4.35 -9.43
C MET A 39 -0.51 -3.74 -9.81
N PHE A 40 -1.16 -3.11 -8.87
CA PHE A 40 -2.45 -2.47 -9.10
C PHE A 40 -2.33 -1.34 -10.13
N ARG A 41 -1.26 -0.57 -10.06
CA ARG A 41 -1.03 0.52 -11.00
C ARG A 41 -0.81 0.00 -12.41
N ARG A 42 -0.11 -1.11 -12.56
CA ARG A 42 0.09 -1.74 -13.88
C ARG A 42 -1.22 -2.27 -14.44
N ASP A 43 -2.08 -2.78 -13.57
CA ASP A 43 -3.38 -3.30 -13.95
C ASP A 43 -4.36 -2.18 -14.30
N ASN A 44 -4.23 -1.05 -13.62
CA ASN A 44 -5.16 0.06 -13.78
C ASN A 44 -4.42 1.40 -13.66
N ALA A 45 -4.24 2.08 -14.79
CA ALA A 45 -3.51 3.35 -14.85
C ALA A 45 -4.15 4.46 -14.00
N ALA A 46 -5.43 4.32 -13.68
CA ALA A 46 -6.13 5.29 -12.83
C ALA A 46 -5.94 5.02 -11.33
N PHE A 47 -5.27 3.94 -10.97
CA PHE A 47 -5.02 3.62 -9.57
C PHE A 47 -4.20 4.71 -8.88
N SER A 48 -4.59 5.10 -7.68
CA SER A 48 -3.91 6.14 -6.92
C SER A 48 -3.08 5.55 -5.79
N PHE A 49 -1.76 5.69 -5.87
CA PHE A 49 -0.86 5.28 -4.79
C PHE A 49 -1.20 6.00 -3.49
N THR A 50 -1.45 7.30 -3.57
CA THR A 50 -1.74 8.12 -2.40
C THR A 50 -2.94 7.60 -1.63
N ARG A 51 -4.03 7.32 -2.33
CA ARG A 51 -5.23 6.81 -1.70
C ARG A 51 -5.03 5.43 -1.10
N PHE A 52 -4.27 4.58 -1.80
CA PHE A 52 -4.02 3.23 -1.33
C PHE A 52 -3.18 3.25 -0.05
N TYR A 53 -2.08 4.01 -0.03
CA TYR A 53 -1.22 4.10 1.14
C TYR A 53 -1.97 4.74 2.32
N ASP A 54 -2.78 5.75 2.05
CA ASP A 54 -3.59 6.39 3.08
C ASP A 54 -4.54 5.36 3.71
N ALA A 55 -5.20 4.57 2.89
CA ALA A 55 -6.12 3.52 3.36
C ALA A 55 -5.39 2.43 4.14
N CYS A 56 -4.12 2.16 3.80
CA CYS A 56 -3.29 1.22 4.54
C CYS A 56 -2.81 1.79 5.88
N GLY A 57 -2.91 3.09 6.07
CA GLY A 57 -2.37 3.74 7.26
C GLY A 57 -0.88 3.98 7.17
N MET A 58 -0.36 4.12 5.97
CA MET A 58 1.06 4.34 5.69
C MET A 58 1.30 5.70 5.08
N ALA A 59 2.50 6.24 5.30
CA ALA A 59 2.93 7.42 4.55
C ALA A 59 3.34 7.00 3.14
N VAL A 60 3.05 7.85 2.15
CA VAL A 60 3.47 7.58 0.78
C VAL A 60 5.00 7.68 0.71
N PRO A 61 5.69 6.65 0.20
CA PRO A 61 7.15 6.70 0.09
C PRO A 61 7.59 7.84 -0.82
N SER A 62 8.67 8.51 -0.43
CA SER A 62 9.17 9.66 -1.17
C SER A 62 9.50 9.34 -2.62
N HIS A 63 10.06 8.18 -2.87
CA HIS A 63 10.44 7.81 -4.23
C HIS A 63 9.24 7.56 -5.13
N HIS A 64 8.07 7.27 -4.57
CA HIS A 64 6.84 7.18 -5.34
C HIS A 64 6.23 8.57 -5.57
N ALA A 65 6.36 9.45 -4.60
CA ALA A 65 5.77 10.77 -4.69
C ALA A 65 6.56 11.70 -5.59
N GLY A 66 7.81 11.49 -5.63
CA GLY A 66 8.67 12.42 -6.30
C GLY A 66 9.07 12.13 -7.67
N ARG A 67 8.90 11.15 -8.08
CA ARG A 67 9.64 10.95 -9.11
C ARG A 67 9.37 10.78 -10.29
N ARG A 68 9.78 11.09 -10.36
CA ARG A 68 9.58 11.13 -11.26
C ARG A 68 9.73 10.71 -11.95
#